data_f11ec17508e4eb3adc448f03373bf9f2
#
_entry.id   f11ec17508e4eb3adc448f03373bf9f2
#
_cell.length_a   1.000
_cell.length_b   1.000
_cell.length_c   1.000
_cell.angle_alpha   90.00
_cell.angle_beta   90.00
_cell.angle_gamma   90.00
#
_symmetry.space_group_name_H-M   'P 1'
#
loop_
_entity.id
_entity.type
_entity.pdbx_description
1 polymer ?
#
loop_
_entity_poly.entity_id
_entity_poly.type
_entity_poly.pdbx_seq_one_letter_code
_entity_poly.pdbx_strand_id
1 'polypeptide(L)'
;MKLLIEKIKLAILKRSKAVPQKSYAAWLAKGYNDTPLVSVIIQSHNKSLQVCHILPKLRQYKNIEIVVIDDGSSFDHTQRLAKALTGANEFLVRANDLYENRTYDKAIRFSNGKYIALLQDDDDFENTQWIDDAVHYFEKFPKMAILGGKWAVEVFFDASTMGIRHTSTDTGSEKFRFAPVVNRAPMWINRELFAQHLHSIDFSLAPFQYDDDELCLRAWLCGLQVGWYDARFKSLTVGGMRIWNNSFAKEQVERNGKLLYQMYADKIEQIKDIVAANNG
;
A
#
# COMPACT_ATOMS: atom_id res chain seq x y z
N MET A 1 26.73 37.97 -26.85
CA MET A 1 26.08 38.50 -25.61
C MET A 1 25.00 37.58 -25.05
N LYS A 2 23.98 37.16 -25.79
CA LYS A 2 22.93 36.20 -25.30
C LYS A 2 23.53 34.93 -24.70
N LEU A 3 24.45 34.27 -25.39
CA LEU A 3 25.06 33.00 -24.96
C LEU A 3 25.84 33.11 -23.65
N LEU A 4 26.48 34.28 -23.42
CA LEU A 4 27.18 34.55 -22.17
C LEU A 4 26.22 34.74 -21.00
N ILE A 5 25.09 35.41 -21.22
CA ILE A 5 24.04 35.63 -20.23
C ILE A 5 23.42 34.28 -19.83
N GLU A 6 23.14 33.37 -20.79
CA GLU A 6 22.64 32.03 -20.50
C GLU A 6 23.63 31.16 -19.71
N LYS A 7 24.92 31.23 -20.03
CA LYS A 7 25.99 30.56 -19.26
C LYS A 7 26.10 31.09 -17.82
N ILE A 8 25.95 32.40 -17.63
CA ILE A 8 25.96 33.02 -16.28
C ILE A 8 24.71 32.58 -15.51
N LYS A 9 23.52 32.63 -16.12
CA LYS A 9 22.28 32.14 -15.49
C LYS A 9 22.39 30.67 -15.09
N LEU A 10 22.95 29.81 -15.95
CA LEU A 10 23.16 28.41 -15.67
C LEU A 10 24.16 28.17 -14.53
N ALA A 11 25.21 28.95 -14.46
CA ALA A 11 26.19 28.89 -13.38
C ALA A 11 25.62 29.35 -12.03
N ILE A 12 24.75 30.38 -12.03
CA ILE A 12 24.03 30.84 -10.85
C ILE A 12 23.01 29.76 -10.40
N LEU A 13 22.25 29.18 -11.32
CA LEU A 13 21.32 28.11 -11.04
C LEU A 13 22.00 26.83 -10.49
N LYS A 14 23.18 26.48 -11.02
CA LYS A 14 23.97 25.36 -10.50
C LYS A 14 24.49 25.63 -9.08
N ARG A 15 24.90 26.88 -8.77
CA ARG A 15 25.30 27.26 -7.40
C ARG A 15 24.15 27.30 -6.42
N SER A 16 22.96 27.76 -6.84
CA SER A 16 21.78 27.82 -5.98
C SER A 16 21.17 26.44 -5.70
N LYS A 17 21.45 25.43 -6.54
CA LYS A 17 20.98 24.06 -6.36
C LYS A 17 21.92 23.15 -5.56
N ALA A 18 23.13 23.59 -5.25
CA ALA A 18 23.97 22.86 -4.32
C ALA A 18 23.39 23.02 -2.92
N VAL A 19 22.64 21.97 -2.47
CA VAL A 19 22.19 21.91 -1.09
C VAL A 19 23.44 21.90 -0.22
N PRO A 20 23.70 22.95 0.59
CA PRO A 20 24.89 22.98 1.42
C PRO A 20 24.88 21.74 2.34
N GLN A 21 26.05 21.11 2.53
CA GLN A 21 26.20 19.96 3.42
C GLN A 21 25.68 20.26 4.84
N LYS A 22 25.73 21.52 5.27
CA LYS A 22 25.11 22.02 6.51
C LYS A 22 23.57 21.84 6.55
N SER A 23 22.88 21.86 5.39
CA SER A 23 21.43 21.68 5.33
C SER A 23 21.03 20.22 5.51
N TYR A 24 21.84 19.28 5.01
CA TYR A 24 21.59 17.86 5.23
C TYR A 24 21.75 17.48 6.71
N ALA A 25 22.83 17.95 7.36
CA ALA A 25 23.00 17.77 8.80
C ALA A 25 21.86 18.38 9.62
N ALA A 26 21.29 19.50 9.19
CA ALA A 26 20.13 20.12 9.84
C ALA A 26 18.84 19.29 9.63
N TRP A 27 18.69 18.58 8.52
CA TRP A 27 17.61 17.64 8.28
C TRP A 27 17.72 16.41 9.18
N LEU A 28 18.91 15.81 9.26
CA LEU A 28 19.17 14.68 10.16
C LEU A 28 18.91 15.06 11.63
N ALA A 29 19.30 16.27 12.04
CA ALA A 29 19.04 16.79 13.37
C ALA A 29 17.55 16.99 13.68
N LYS A 30 16.70 17.13 12.66
CA LYS A 30 15.23 17.16 12.77
C LYS A 30 14.59 15.77 12.83
N GLY A 31 15.39 14.71 12.84
CA GLY A 31 14.90 13.33 12.91
C GLY A 31 14.59 12.72 11.54
N TYR A 32 15.11 13.29 10.43
CA TYR A 32 15.02 12.63 9.12
C TYR A 32 15.80 11.31 9.13
N ASN A 33 15.15 10.24 8.70
CA ASN A 33 15.74 8.91 8.55
C ASN A 33 15.57 8.47 7.09
N ASP A 34 16.65 8.22 6.40
CA ASP A 34 16.68 7.75 5.00
C ASP A 34 16.59 6.24 4.86
N THR A 35 16.63 5.52 5.98
CA THR A 35 16.51 4.06 6.05
C THR A 35 15.46 3.63 7.09
N PRO A 36 14.19 4.07 6.97
CA PRO A 36 13.15 3.67 7.91
C PRO A 36 12.89 2.17 7.83
N LEU A 37 12.49 1.56 8.95
CA LEU A 37 12.07 0.17 8.95
C LEU A 37 10.77 -0.02 8.18
N VAL A 38 9.85 0.93 8.36
CA VAL A 38 8.49 0.87 7.81
C VAL A 38 8.15 2.15 7.06
N SER A 39 7.55 2.01 5.87
CA SER A 39 6.82 3.09 5.20
C SER A 39 5.33 2.82 5.28
N VAL A 40 4.57 3.74 5.86
CA VAL A 40 3.10 3.70 5.85
C VAL A 40 2.59 4.60 4.75
N ILE A 41 1.94 4.02 3.76
CA ILE A 41 1.34 4.72 2.63
C ILE A 41 -0.16 4.82 2.87
N ILE A 42 -0.71 6.03 2.84
CA ILE A 42 -2.13 6.30 3.00
C ILE A 42 -2.63 6.97 1.74
N GLN A 43 -3.48 6.30 0.96
CA GLN A 43 -4.19 6.95 -0.13
C GLN A 43 -5.43 7.66 0.43
N SER A 44 -5.63 8.92 0.05
CA SER A 44 -6.75 9.73 0.52
C SER A 44 -7.46 10.46 -0.61
N HIS A 45 -8.80 10.44 -0.58
CA HIS A 45 -9.64 11.24 -1.45
C HIS A 45 -10.78 11.88 -0.65
N ASN A 46 -10.67 13.20 -0.40
CA ASN A 46 -11.65 14.00 0.36
C ASN A 46 -11.90 13.51 1.81
N LYS A 47 -10.93 12.78 2.41
CA LYS A 47 -11.02 12.23 3.77
C LYS A 47 -9.88 12.69 4.69
N SER A 48 -9.39 13.91 4.51
CA SER A 48 -8.29 14.45 5.29
C SER A 48 -8.51 14.47 6.82
N LEU A 49 -9.76 14.51 7.29
CA LEU A 49 -10.04 14.45 8.73
C LEU A 49 -9.69 13.08 9.32
N GLN A 50 -10.04 12.01 8.61
CA GLN A 50 -9.72 10.63 8.98
C GLN A 50 -8.22 10.41 9.00
N VAL A 51 -7.52 10.86 7.95
CA VAL A 51 -6.05 10.81 7.91
C VAL A 51 -5.44 11.57 9.09
N CYS A 52 -5.89 12.79 9.36
CA CYS A 52 -5.44 13.58 10.51
C CYS A 52 -5.72 12.89 11.86
N HIS A 53 -6.74 12.05 11.95
CA HIS A 53 -7.06 11.29 13.16
C HIS A 53 -6.01 10.21 13.44
N ILE A 54 -5.51 9.51 12.42
CA ILE A 54 -4.54 8.42 12.60
C ILE A 54 -3.08 8.89 12.67
N LEU A 55 -2.74 10.06 12.13
CA LEU A 55 -1.36 10.59 12.14
C LEU A 55 -0.72 10.64 13.54
N PRO A 56 -1.39 11.15 14.61
CA PRO A 56 -0.80 11.17 15.95
C PRO A 56 -0.51 9.78 16.50
N LYS A 57 -1.29 8.77 16.11
CA LYS A 57 -1.06 7.38 16.50
C LYS A 57 0.17 6.82 15.76
N LEU A 58 0.30 7.02 14.46
CA LEU A 58 1.46 6.59 13.67
C LEU A 58 2.78 7.20 14.16
N ARG A 59 2.76 8.47 14.58
CA ARG A 59 3.93 9.19 15.12
C ARG A 59 4.50 8.58 16.40
N GLN A 60 3.77 7.70 17.08
CA GLN A 60 4.27 6.96 18.23
C GLN A 60 5.32 5.91 17.84
N TYR A 61 5.30 5.45 16.58
CA TYR A 61 6.30 4.54 16.06
C TYR A 61 7.51 5.32 15.52
N LYS A 62 8.69 5.12 16.10
CA LYS A 62 9.86 5.98 15.83
C LYS A 62 10.55 5.72 14.48
N ASN A 63 10.55 4.48 14.02
CA ASN A 63 11.29 4.06 12.82
C ASN A 63 10.36 3.95 11.61
N ILE A 64 9.64 5.03 11.33
CA ILE A 64 8.57 5.12 10.34
C ILE A 64 8.78 6.26 9.36
N GLU A 65 8.41 6.01 8.11
CA GLU A 65 8.13 7.00 7.08
C GLU A 65 6.61 7.02 6.82
N ILE A 66 6.01 8.17 6.74
CA ILE A 66 4.58 8.34 6.46
C ILE A 66 4.42 9.06 5.11
N VAL A 67 3.77 8.41 4.17
CA VAL A 67 3.51 8.97 2.84
C VAL A 67 2.00 9.04 2.63
N VAL A 68 1.46 10.24 2.63
CA VAL A 68 0.06 10.47 2.29
C VAL A 68 -0.04 10.86 0.81
N ILE A 69 -0.84 10.11 0.07
CA ILE A 69 -1.11 10.40 -1.34
C ILE A 69 -2.52 10.97 -1.44
N ASP A 70 -2.59 12.26 -1.71
CA ASP A 70 -3.83 12.97 -1.98
C ASP A 70 -4.23 12.77 -3.43
N ASP A 71 -5.18 11.86 -3.65
CA ASP A 71 -5.59 11.42 -4.99
C ASP A 71 -6.81 12.20 -5.51
N GLY A 72 -6.59 13.48 -5.83
CA GLY A 72 -7.60 14.33 -6.45
C GLY A 72 -8.57 14.98 -5.48
N SER A 73 -8.22 15.16 -4.21
CA SER A 73 -9.08 15.85 -3.23
C SER A 73 -9.27 17.33 -3.56
N SER A 74 -10.33 17.90 -3.02
CA SER A 74 -10.56 19.35 -3.04
C SER A 74 -9.46 20.11 -2.30
N PHE A 75 -9.31 21.39 -2.62
CA PHE A 75 -8.25 22.24 -2.09
C PHE A 75 -8.19 22.25 -0.55
N ASP A 76 -9.34 22.30 0.11
CA ASP A 76 -9.43 22.36 1.59
C ASP A 76 -8.88 21.08 2.24
N HIS A 77 -9.15 19.92 1.64
CA HIS A 77 -8.59 18.64 2.10
C HIS A 77 -7.08 18.60 1.91
N THR A 78 -6.58 18.97 0.71
CA THR A 78 -5.14 19.04 0.42
C THR A 78 -4.42 19.98 1.38
N GLN A 79 -4.98 21.18 1.62
CA GLN A 79 -4.39 22.14 2.57
C GLN A 79 -4.34 21.60 4.01
N ARG A 80 -5.40 20.90 4.44
CA ARG A 80 -5.43 20.30 5.78
C ARG A 80 -4.34 19.26 5.93
N LEU A 81 -4.16 18.38 4.96
CA LEU A 81 -3.08 17.38 4.93
C LEU A 81 -1.71 18.04 4.96
N ALA A 82 -1.49 19.06 4.12
CA ALA A 82 -0.22 19.81 4.07
C ALA A 82 0.13 20.47 5.41
N LYS A 83 -0.87 20.97 6.15
CA LYS A 83 -0.68 21.55 7.49
C LYS A 83 -0.45 20.49 8.57
N ALA A 84 -1.01 19.29 8.38
CA ALA A 84 -0.92 18.21 9.36
C ALA A 84 0.41 17.44 9.28
N LEU A 85 0.97 17.29 8.08
CA LEU A 85 2.21 16.55 7.81
C LEU A 85 3.43 17.45 8.03
N THR A 86 3.95 17.47 9.24
CA THR A 86 5.03 18.36 9.68
C THR A 86 6.30 17.64 10.12
N GLY A 87 6.26 16.32 10.22
CA GLY A 87 7.42 15.49 10.60
C GLY A 87 8.46 15.42 9.50
N ALA A 88 9.73 15.16 9.88
CA ALA A 88 10.84 15.07 8.93
C ALA A 88 10.70 13.92 7.92
N ASN A 89 10.01 12.83 8.33
CA ASN A 89 9.73 11.65 7.49
C ASN A 89 8.24 11.56 7.10
N GLU A 90 7.57 12.70 6.98
CA GLU A 90 6.17 12.78 6.57
C GLU A 90 6.07 13.51 5.23
N PHE A 91 5.45 12.88 4.26
CA PHE A 91 5.37 13.38 2.89
C PHE A 91 3.92 13.46 2.43
N LEU A 92 3.58 14.57 1.77
CA LEU A 92 2.35 14.70 1.01
C LEU A 92 2.69 14.68 -0.48
N VAL A 93 2.12 13.69 -1.17
CA VAL A 93 2.25 13.56 -2.63
C VAL A 93 0.87 13.77 -3.23
N ARG A 94 0.75 14.69 -4.19
CA ARG A 94 -0.50 14.87 -4.91
C ARG A 94 -0.51 14.03 -6.17
N ALA A 95 -1.52 13.18 -6.28
CA ALA A 95 -1.96 12.50 -7.48
C ALA A 95 -3.25 13.15 -8.00
N ASN A 96 -3.80 12.66 -9.09
CA ASN A 96 -5.02 13.20 -9.67
C ASN A 96 -5.83 12.07 -10.29
N ASP A 97 -6.71 11.48 -9.51
CA ASP A 97 -7.60 10.38 -9.88
C ASP A 97 -6.87 9.17 -10.50
N LEU A 98 -5.74 8.78 -9.89
CA LEU A 98 -4.98 7.60 -10.30
C LEU A 98 -5.55 6.31 -9.72
N TYR A 99 -6.37 6.42 -8.70
CA TYR A 99 -6.94 5.32 -7.93
C TYR A 99 -5.88 4.39 -7.27
N GLU A 100 -6.34 3.33 -6.65
CA GLU A 100 -5.51 2.48 -5.78
C GLU A 100 -4.38 1.77 -6.53
N ASN A 101 -4.67 1.15 -7.66
CA ASN A 101 -3.71 0.33 -8.40
C ASN A 101 -2.42 1.10 -8.73
N ARG A 102 -2.55 2.22 -9.45
CA ARG A 102 -1.39 3.00 -9.88
C ARG A 102 -0.75 3.79 -8.75
N THR A 103 -1.56 4.27 -7.82
CA THR A 103 -1.10 5.04 -6.68
C THR A 103 -0.19 4.21 -5.79
N TYR A 104 -0.62 3.01 -5.42
CA TYR A 104 0.19 2.12 -4.58
C TYR A 104 1.43 1.61 -5.32
N ASP A 105 1.34 1.23 -6.59
CA ASP A 105 2.53 0.81 -7.35
C ASP A 105 3.62 1.90 -7.33
N LYS A 106 3.23 3.16 -7.56
CA LYS A 106 4.19 4.27 -7.55
C LYS A 106 4.73 4.53 -6.14
N ALA A 107 3.87 4.50 -5.14
CA ALA A 107 4.26 4.74 -3.77
C ALA A 107 5.24 3.69 -3.24
N ILE A 108 5.01 2.41 -3.51
CA ILE A 108 5.93 1.33 -3.16
C ILE A 108 7.35 1.61 -3.70
N ARG A 109 7.45 2.13 -4.93
CA ARG A 109 8.74 2.36 -5.61
C ARG A 109 9.56 3.49 -5.01
N PHE A 110 8.95 4.56 -4.51
CA PHE A 110 9.68 5.68 -3.93
C PHE A 110 9.80 5.64 -2.41
N SER A 111 9.12 4.72 -1.75
CA SER A 111 9.21 4.52 -0.30
C SER A 111 10.54 3.89 0.11
N ASN A 112 11.06 4.28 1.26
CA ASN A 112 12.38 3.87 1.74
C ASN A 112 12.33 2.72 2.75
N GLY A 113 11.18 2.44 3.36
CA GLY A 113 11.00 1.37 4.35
C GLY A 113 11.34 -0.01 3.82
N LYS A 114 11.90 -0.85 4.67
CA LYS A 114 12.09 -2.28 4.39
C LYS A 114 10.75 -2.98 4.18
N TYR A 115 9.76 -2.63 5.00
CA TYR A 115 8.38 -3.11 4.93
C TYR A 115 7.45 -1.94 4.64
N ILE A 116 6.47 -2.14 3.80
CA ILE A 116 5.55 -1.10 3.36
C ILE A 116 4.13 -1.50 3.74
N ALA A 117 3.45 -0.66 4.50
CA ALA A 117 2.05 -0.83 4.85
C ALA A 117 1.18 0.07 3.96
N LEU A 118 0.25 -0.54 3.23
CA LEU A 118 -0.75 0.15 2.42
C LEU A 118 -2.03 0.29 3.25
N LEU A 119 -2.42 1.52 3.55
CA LEU A 119 -3.61 1.88 4.28
C LEU A 119 -4.59 2.66 3.40
N GLN A 120 -5.86 2.49 3.70
CA GLN A 120 -6.94 3.34 3.17
C GLN A 120 -7.20 4.51 4.13
N ASP A 121 -7.83 5.56 3.63
CA ASP A 121 -8.10 6.77 4.41
C ASP A 121 -9.24 6.64 5.44
N ASP A 122 -9.89 5.49 5.50
CA ASP A 122 -10.91 5.13 6.50
C ASP A 122 -10.42 4.09 7.52
N ASP A 123 -9.18 3.65 7.44
CA ASP A 123 -8.61 2.73 8.41
C ASP A 123 -8.39 3.41 9.77
N ASP A 124 -8.62 2.66 10.84
CA ASP A 124 -8.32 3.05 12.21
C ASP A 124 -7.77 1.89 13.04
N PHE A 125 -6.95 2.22 14.02
CA PHE A 125 -6.31 1.29 14.94
C PHE A 125 -6.10 1.98 16.30
N GLU A 126 -5.94 1.19 17.37
CA GLU A 126 -5.80 1.76 18.71
C GLU A 126 -4.37 2.26 18.99
N ASN A 127 -3.37 1.48 18.64
CA ASN A 127 -1.95 1.73 18.87
C ASN A 127 -1.11 1.17 17.72
N THR A 128 0.22 1.22 17.81
CA THR A 128 1.15 0.79 16.77
C THR A 128 1.61 -0.66 16.91
N GLN A 129 1.04 -1.47 17.81
CA GLN A 129 1.43 -2.88 18.01
C GLN A 129 1.28 -3.70 16.71
N TRP A 130 0.30 -3.37 15.86
CA TRP A 130 0.12 -4.00 14.57
C TRP A 130 1.35 -3.90 13.65
N ILE A 131 2.21 -2.88 13.85
CA ILE A 131 3.46 -2.72 13.10
C ILE A 131 4.50 -3.73 13.61
N ASP A 132 4.66 -3.82 14.92
CA ASP A 132 5.61 -4.78 15.53
C ASP A 132 5.21 -6.22 15.22
N ASP A 133 3.91 -6.52 15.27
CA ASP A 133 3.36 -7.84 14.93
C ASP A 133 3.66 -8.19 13.45
N ALA A 134 3.46 -7.25 12.52
CA ALA A 134 3.77 -7.47 11.11
C ALA A 134 5.27 -7.70 10.88
N VAL A 135 6.12 -6.87 11.47
CA VAL A 135 7.59 -7.01 11.38
C VAL A 135 8.02 -8.38 11.91
N HIS A 136 7.47 -8.83 13.05
CA HIS A 136 7.73 -10.14 13.60
C HIS A 136 7.42 -11.27 12.59
N TYR A 137 6.27 -11.22 11.90
CA TYR A 137 5.93 -12.25 10.92
C TYR A 137 6.83 -12.22 9.69
N PHE A 138 7.22 -11.05 9.20
CA PHE A 138 8.21 -10.96 8.11
C PHE A 138 9.58 -11.52 8.49
N GLU A 139 10.02 -11.31 9.73
CA GLU A 139 11.29 -11.86 10.24
C GLU A 139 11.20 -13.37 10.45
N LYS A 140 10.04 -13.86 10.93
CA LYS A 140 9.80 -15.29 11.14
C LYS A 140 9.69 -16.08 9.84
N PHE A 141 9.17 -15.48 8.78
CA PHE A 141 8.93 -16.13 7.50
C PHE A 141 9.68 -15.39 6.37
N PRO A 142 10.94 -15.77 6.06
CA PRO A 142 11.78 -15.04 5.09
C PRO A 142 11.21 -14.96 3.66
N LYS A 143 10.28 -15.86 3.28
CA LYS A 143 9.59 -15.84 1.98
C LYS A 143 8.30 -15.03 1.99
N MET A 144 7.92 -14.45 3.14
CA MET A 144 6.72 -13.62 3.25
C MET A 144 6.88 -12.36 2.42
N ALA A 145 6.13 -12.27 1.33
CA ALA A 145 6.12 -11.09 0.47
C ALA A 145 4.97 -10.14 0.80
N ILE A 146 3.84 -10.71 1.22
CA ILE A 146 2.59 -9.98 1.46
C ILE A 146 1.99 -10.46 2.79
N LEU A 147 1.50 -9.51 3.59
CA LEU A 147 0.82 -9.80 4.84
C LEU A 147 -0.41 -8.89 4.98
N GLY A 148 -1.59 -9.47 5.20
CA GLY A 148 -2.84 -8.71 5.39
C GLY A 148 -3.25 -8.67 6.86
N GLY A 149 -3.91 -7.58 7.26
CA GLY A 149 -4.25 -7.39 8.66
C GLY A 149 -5.75 -7.43 9.01
N LYS A 150 -6.63 -7.59 8.02
CA LYS A 150 -8.08 -7.55 8.26
C LYS A 150 -8.76 -8.88 7.96
N TRP A 151 -8.69 -9.37 6.74
CA TRP A 151 -9.34 -10.62 6.33
C TRP A 151 -8.38 -11.52 5.57
N ALA A 152 -8.38 -12.82 5.95
CA ALA A 152 -7.93 -13.89 5.10
C ALA A 152 -9.08 -14.25 4.15
N VAL A 153 -8.81 -14.40 2.86
CA VAL A 153 -9.84 -14.56 1.83
C VAL A 153 -9.59 -15.81 1.01
N GLU A 154 -10.61 -16.65 0.92
CA GLU A 154 -10.67 -17.74 -0.05
C GLU A 154 -11.25 -17.24 -1.37
N VAL A 155 -10.65 -17.68 -2.46
CA VAL A 155 -11.02 -17.29 -3.81
C VAL A 155 -11.62 -18.49 -4.56
N PHE A 156 -12.76 -18.26 -5.19
CA PHE A 156 -13.45 -19.23 -6.03
C PHE A 156 -13.73 -18.63 -7.40
N PHE A 157 -13.42 -19.38 -8.44
CA PHE A 157 -13.74 -19.00 -9.80
C PHE A 157 -15.01 -19.70 -10.29
N ASP A 158 -15.92 -18.93 -10.88
CA ASP A 158 -17.17 -19.42 -11.45
C ASP A 158 -17.07 -19.49 -12.97
N ALA A 159 -17.00 -20.71 -13.50
CA ALA A 159 -16.89 -20.94 -14.94
C ALA A 159 -18.12 -20.47 -15.73
N SER A 160 -19.31 -20.42 -15.11
CA SER A 160 -20.55 -20.04 -15.80
C SER A 160 -20.59 -18.54 -16.10
N THR A 161 -20.02 -17.71 -15.23
CA THR A 161 -19.96 -16.26 -15.36
C THR A 161 -18.57 -15.75 -15.75
N MET A 162 -17.55 -16.61 -15.76
CA MET A 162 -16.14 -16.26 -15.78
C MET A 162 -15.80 -15.22 -14.67
N GLY A 163 -16.46 -15.36 -13.55
CA GLY A 163 -16.39 -14.43 -12.42
C GLY A 163 -15.58 -14.96 -11.26
N ILE A 164 -15.46 -14.11 -10.26
CA ILE A 164 -14.77 -14.41 -9.01
C ILE A 164 -15.74 -14.24 -7.83
N ARG A 165 -15.62 -15.12 -6.86
CA ARG A 165 -16.32 -15.03 -5.58
C ARG A 165 -15.32 -15.15 -4.45
N HIS A 166 -15.46 -14.27 -3.47
CA HIS A 166 -14.69 -14.27 -2.23
C HIS A 166 -15.51 -14.81 -1.07
N THR A 167 -14.82 -15.51 -0.18
CA THR A 167 -15.35 -15.87 1.13
C THR A 167 -14.29 -15.57 2.17
N SER A 168 -14.62 -14.74 3.15
CA SER A 168 -13.72 -14.51 4.29
C SER A 168 -13.55 -15.81 5.07
N THR A 169 -12.32 -16.17 5.35
CA THR A 169 -12.02 -17.32 6.21
C THR A 169 -12.36 -16.97 7.64
N ASP A 170 -13.08 -17.85 8.33
CA ASP A 170 -13.22 -17.74 9.77
C ASP A 170 -11.89 -18.08 10.43
N THR A 171 -11.24 -17.09 10.99
CA THR A 171 -9.95 -17.22 11.66
C THR A 171 -10.09 -17.48 13.16
N GLY A 172 -11.30 -17.38 13.72
CA GLY A 172 -11.56 -17.62 15.12
C GLY A 172 -10.61 -16.87 16.07
N SER A 173 -9.86 -17.62 16.85
CA SER A 173 -8.84 -17.07 17.77
C SER A 173 -7.42 -17.09 17.21
N GLU A 174 -7.24 -17.45 15.95
CA GLU A 174 -5.91 -17.44 15.32
C GLU A 174 -5.30 -16.04 15.32
N LYS A 175 -3.98 -16.01 15.48
CA LYS A 175 -3.21 -14.77 15.40
C LYS A 175 -2.51 -14.59 14.05
N PHE A 176 -2.32 -15.69 13.34
CA PHE A 176 -1.67 -15.74 12.06
C PHE A 176 -2.07 -17.00 11.29
N ARG A 177 -2.17 -16.88 9.98
CA ARG A 177 -2.25 -18.02 9.04
C ARG A 177 -1.77 -17.60 7.66
N PHE A 178 -1.34 -18.57 6.86
CA PHE A 178 -1.18 -18.36 5.43
C PHE A 178 -2.56 -18.37 4.74
N ALA A 179 -2.73 -17.51 3.75
CA ALA A 179 -4.00 -17.33 3.04
C ALA A 179 -3.77 -17.21 1.53
N PRO A 180 -4.70 -17.70 0.70
CA PRO A 180 -4.60 -17.51 -0.75
C PRO A 180 -4.52 -16.03 -1.11
N VAL A 181 -5.35 -15.21 -0.48
CA VAL A 181 -5.45 -13.78 -0.69
C VAL A 181 -5.69 -13.07 0.63
N VAL A 182 -5.20 -11.86 0.74
CA VAL A 182 -5.50 -10.91 1.82
C VAL A 182 -5.88 -9.57 1.22
N ASN A 183 -6.81 -8.87 1.87
CA ASN A 183 -7.22 -7.55 1.41
C ASN A 183 -6.39 -6.43 2.06
N ARG A 184 -6.51 -5.24 1.50
CA ARG A 184 -5.95 -4.02 2.12
C ARG A 184 -6.65 -3.73 3.45
N ALA A 185 -5.99 -2.93 4.30
CA ALA A 185 -6.47 -2.46 5.59
C ALA A 185 -5.95 -3.25 6.82
N PRO A 186 -4.65 -3.26 7.05
CA PRO A 186 -3.53 -2.92 6.20
C PRO A 186 -3.16 -4.08 5.26
N MET A 187 -2.51 -3.75 4.14
CA MET A 187 -1.77 -4.72 3.34
C MET A 187 -0.30 -4.37 3.38
N TRP A 188 0.51 -5.30 3.81
CA TRP A 188 1.95 -5.13 3.92
C TRP A 188 2.67 -5.76 2.73
N ILE A 189 3.74 -5.10 2.32
CA ILE A 189 4.62 -5.55 1.24
C ILE A 189 6.06 -5.62 1.76
N ASN A 190 6.72 -6.76 1.60
CA ASN A 190 8.17 -6.83 1.70
C ASN A 190 8.78 -6.20 0.45
N ARG A 191 9.37 -5.01 0.58
CA ARG A 191 9.83 -4.21 -0.56
C ARG A 191 10.89 -4.92 -1.40
N GLU A 192 11.79 -5.66 -0.76
CA GLU A 192 12.85 -6.39 -1.45
C GLU A 192 12.28 -7.53 -2.30
N LEU A 193 11.43 -8.38 -1.71
CA LEU A 193 10.78 -9.49 -2.43
C LEU A 193 9.86 -8.98 -3.54
N PHE A 194 9.17 -7.87 -3.31
CA PHE A 194 8.37 -7.23 -4.35
C PHE A 194 9.23 -6.77 -5.52
N ALA A 195 10.35 -6.12 -5.27
CA ALA A 195 11.23 -5.62 -6.32
C ALA A 195 11.91 -6.78 -7.10
N GLN A 196 12.27 -7.88 -6.43
CA GLN A 196 12.97 -9.00 -7.04
C GLN A 196 12.05 -9.94 -7.82
N HIS A 197 10.80 -10.14 -7.38
CA HIS A 197 9.94 -11.20 -7.91
C HIS A 197 8.61 -10.71 -8.48
N LEU A 198 8.00 -9.70 -7.88
CA LEU A 198 6.67 -9.20 -8.27
C LEU A 198 6.74 -8.00 -9.22
N HIS A 199 7.77 -7.18 -9.08
CA HIS A 199 8.13 -6.03 -9.91
C HIS A 199 7.11 -4.89 -9.93
N SER A 200 5.81 -5.16 -10.01
CA SER A 200 4.74 -4.15 -10.10
C SER A 200 3.40 -4.72 -9.65
N ILE A 201 2.46 -3.84 -9.31
CA ILE A 201 1.04 -4.17 -9.32
C ILE A 201 0.60 -4.27 -10.79
N ASP A 202 -0.24 -5.23 -11.13
CA ASP A 202 -0.66 -5.44 -12.53
C ASP A 202 -1.57 -4.29 -13.00
N PHE A 203 -1.09 -3.53 -13.97
CA PHE A 203 -1.83 -2.40 -14.53
C PHE A 203 -3.00 -2.79 -15.44
N SER A 204 -3.12 -4.04 -15.86
CA SER A 204 -4.29 -4.51 -16.59
C SER A 204 -5.56 -4.42 -15.76
N LEU A 205 -5.42 -4.49 -14.42
CA LEU A 205 -6.48 -4.35 -13.44
C LEU A 205 -6.75 -2.90 -12.99
N ALA A 206 -6.01 -1.92 -13.54
CA ALA A 206 -6.25 -0.52 -13.23
C ALA A 206 -7.66 -0.08 -13.65
N PRO A 207 -8.28 0.89 -12.97
CA PRO A 207 -7.72 1.70 -11.89
C PRO A 207 -7.81 1.08 -10.50
N PHE A 208 -8.68 0.11 -10.24
CA PHE A 208 -8.88 -0.57 -8.95
C PHE A 208 -9.66 -1.89 -9.13
N GLN A 209 -9.78 -2.66 -8.09
CA GLN A 209 -10.46 -3.94 -7.91
C GLN A 209 -9.65 -5.14 -8.39
N TYR A 210 -9.49 -6.11 -7.48
CA TYR A 210 -8.80 -7.39 -7.65
C TYR A 210 -7.27 -7.31 -7.91
N ASP A 211 -6.67 -6.15 -7.80
CA ASP A 211 -5.23 -5.99 -7.92
C ASP A 211 -4.48 -6.49 -6.67
N ASP A 212 -5.12 -6.48 -5.51
CA ASP A 212 -4.67 -7.17 -4.30
C ASP A 212 -4.75 -8.70 -4.43
N ASP A 213 -5.85 -9.22 -5.00
CA ASP A 213 -5.99 -10.65 -5.30
C ASP A 213 -4.90 -11.13 -6.27
N GLU A 214 -4.74 -10.40 -7.38
CA GLU A 214 -3.72 -10.74 -8.40
C GLU A 214 -2.33 -10.79 -7.77
N LEU A 215 -1.98 -9.77 -7.00
CA LEU A 215 -0.67 -9.67 -6.39
C LEU A 215 -0.41 -10.84 -5.42
N CYS A 216 -1.40 -11.24 -4.63
CA CYS A 216 -1.31 -12.39 -3.73
C CYS A 216 -1.18 -13.73 -4.49
N LEU A 217 -2.03 -13.96 -5.48
CA LEU A 217 -2.00 -15.20 -6.29
C LEU A 217 -0.68 -15.33 -7.04
N ARG A 218 -0.18 -14.23 -7.61
CA ARG A 218 1.13 -14.19 -8.27
C ARG A 218 2.27 -14.45 -7.30
N ALA A 219 2.22 -13.91 -6.09
CA ALA A 219 3.24 -14.17 -5.08
C ALA A 219 3.37 -15.68 -4.78
N TRP A 220 2.27 -16.39 -4.62
CA TRP A 220 2.27 -17.85 -4.43
C TRP A 220 2.93 -18.59 -5.60
N LEU A 221 2.59 -18.24 -6.83
CA LEU A 221 3.18 -18.86 -8.04
C LEU A 221 4.67 -18.54 -8.22
N CYS A 222 5.14 -17.42 -7.65
CA CYS A 222 6.56 -17.08 -7.60
C CYS A 222 7.32 -17.79 -6.45
N GLY A 223 6.67 -18.68 -5.70
CA GLY A 223 7.27 -19.39 -4.56
C GLY A 223 7.44 -18.54 -3.30
N LEU A 224 6.73 -17.41 -3.24
CA LEU A 224 6.65 -16.53 -2.08
C LEU A 224 5.47 -16.91 -1.20
N GLN A 225 5.34 -16.27 -0.05
CA GLN A 225 4.30 -16.52 0.92
C GLN A 225 3.39 -15.29 1.09
N VAL A 226 2.10 -15.56 1.28
CA VAL A 226 1.08 -14.56 1.65
C VAL A 226 0.47 -15.00 2.97
N GLY A 227 0.47 -14.10 3.95
CA GLY A 227 -0.07 -14.35 5.28
C GLY A 227 -1.15 -13.37 5.69
N TRP A 228 -1.95 -13.79 6.63
CA TRP A 228 -2.88 -12.95 7.37
C TRP A 228 -2.49 -12.95 8.86
N TYR A 229 -2.68 -11.80 9.52
CA TYR A 229 -2.58 -11.68 10.98
C TYR A 229 -3.67 -10.77 11.53
N ASP A 230 -4.00 -10.89 12.81
CA ASP A 230 -5.01 -10.06 13.47
C ASP A 230 -4.43 -8.67 13.81
N ALA A 231 -4.52 -7.71 12.88
CA ALA A 231 -4.07 -6.33 13.09
C ALA A 231 -5.07 -5.47 13.89
N ARG A 232 -6.28 -5.97 14.14
CA ARG A 232 -7.35 -5.29 14.89
C ARG A 232 -7.77 -3.94 14.30
N PHE A 233 -7.70 -3.84 12.97
CA PHE A 233 -8.15 -2.63 12.27
C PHE A 233 -9.66 -2.52 12.23
N LYS A 234 -10.13 -1.27 12.31
CA LYS A 234 -11.54 -0.89 12.14
C LYS A 234 -11.65 0.11 11.00
N SER A 235 -12.82 0.24 10.39
CA SER A 235 -13.11 1.30 9.43
C SER A 235 -13.86 2.43 10.14
N LEU A 236 -13.36 3.66 10.02
CA LEU A 236 -14.00 4.86 10.59
C LEU A 236 -15.27 5.26 9.87
N THR A 237 -15.34 4.96 8.58
CA THR A 237 -16.47 5.34 7.72
C THR A 237 -16.78 4.22 6.73
N VAL A 238 -18.00 4.24 6.19
CA VAL A 238 -18.38 3.34 5.11
C VAL A 238 -17.88 3.90 3.78
N GLY A 239 -17.11 3.09 3.04
CA GLY A 239 -16.78 3.26 1.63
C GLY A 239 -15.84 4.42 1.27
N GLY A 240 -15.16 4.25 0.16
CA GLY A 240 -14.36 5.25 -0.53
C GLY A 240 -15.09 5.82 -1.75
N MET A 241 -14.36 6.17 -2.80
CA MET A 241 -14.85 6.68 -4.09
C MET A 241 -15.94 5.80 -4.73
N ARG A 242 -15.97 4.50 -4.42
CA ARG A 242 -16.94 3.52 -4.93
C ARG A 242 -18.39 3.84 -4.55
N ILE A 243 -18.64 4.50 -3.42
CA ILE A 243 -20.00 4.85 -3.01
C ILE A 243 -20.62 5.87 -3.96
N TRP A 244 -19.82 6.79 -4.46
CA TRP A 244 -20.28 7.88 -5.30
C TRP A 244 -20.41 7.52 -6.77
N ASN A 245 -19.75 6.45 -7.22
CA ASN A 245 -19.78 6.00 -8.60
C ASN A 245 -20.04 4.50 -8.73
N ASN A 246 -21.24 4.09 -8.33
CA ASN A 246 -21.65 2.68 -8.28
C ASN A 246 -21.62 1.96 -9.65
N SER A 247 -21.93 2.65 -10.76
CA SER A 247 -21.90 2.04 -12.08
C SER A 247 -20.46 1.73 -12.51
N PHE A 248 -19.57 2.69 -12.35
CA PHE A 248 -18.15 2.50 -12.63
C PHE A 248 -17.52 1.40 -11.79
N ALA A 249 -17.85 1.34 -10.48
CA ALA A 249 -17.36 0.28 -9.61
C ALA A 249 -17.85 -1.11 -10.06
N LYS A 250 -19.12 -1.25 -10.47
CA LYS A 250 -19.66 -2.50 -11.01
C LYS A 250 -18.97 -2.94 -12.29
N GLU A 251 -18.75 -2.00 -13.22
CA GLU A 251 -18.04 -2.27 -14.48
C GLU A 251 -16.60 -2.76 -14.21
N GLN A 252 -15.90 -2.14 -13.24
CA GLN A 252 -14.56 -2.58 -12.87
C GLN A 252 -14.56 -3.98 -12.22
N VAL A 253 -15.51 -4.27 -11.32
CA VAL A 253 -15.68 -5.60 -10.72
C VAL A 253 -15.89 -6.66 -11.79
N GLU A 254 -16.80 -6.41 -12.74
CA GLU A 254 -17.09 -7.38 -13.81
C GLU A 254 -15.90 -7.57 -14.75
N ARG A 255 -15.30 -6.46 -15.21
CA ARG A 255 -14.14 -6.49 -16.12
C ARG A 255 -12.95 -7.20 -15.49
N ASN A 256 -12.56 -6.76 -14.29
CA ASN A 256 -11.37 -7.27 -13.63
C ASN A 256 -11.59 -8.67 -13.08
N GLY A 257 -12.81 -9.03 -12.68
CA GLY A 257 -13.16 -10.41 -12.32
C GLY A 257 -12.95 -11.38 -13.48
N LYS A 258 -13.38 -11.01 -14.70
CA LYS A 258 -13.14 -11.79 -15.91
C LYS A 258 -11.65 -11.92 -16.24
N LEU A 259 -10.88 -10.82 -16.09
CA LEU A 259 -9.43 -10.87 -16.30
C LEU A 259 -8.75 -11.80 -15.29
N LEU A 260 -9.09 -11.68 -14.01
CA LEU A 260 -8.51 -12.53 -12.97
C LEU A 260 -8.88 -14.02 -13.19
N TYR A 261 -10.12 -14.30 -13.60
CA TYR A 261 -10.54 -15.63 -14.02
C TYR A 261 -9.64 -16.20 -15.12
N GLN A 262 -9.42 -15.44 -16.19
CA GLN A 262 -8.57 -15.85 -17.32
C GLN A 262 -7.12 -16.12 -16.91
N MET A 263 -6.61 -15.37 -15.91
CA MET A 263 -5.22 -15.50 -15.45
C MET A 263 -5.01 -16.68 -14.51
N TYR A 264 -6.01 -17.04 -13.69
CA TYR A 264 -5.78 -17.90 -12.52
C TYR A 264 -6.77 -19.06 -12.34
N ALA A 265 -7.85 -19.16 -13.11
CA ALA A 265 -8.85 -20.22 -12.90
C ALA A 265 -8.26 -21.63 -13.02
N ASP A 266 -7.28 -21.83 -13.90
CA ASP A 266 -6.57 -23.09 -14.11
C ASP A 266 -5.47 -23.36 -13.05
N LYS A 267 -5.12 -22.37 -12.23
CA LYS A 267 -4.03 -22.41 -11.25
C LYS A 267 -4.49 -22.39 -9.81
N ILE A 268 -5.78 -22.10 -9.57
CA ILE A 268 -6.27 -21.84 -8.22
C ILE A 268 -6.14 -23.04 -7.29
N GLU A 269 -6.38 -24.25 -7.78
CA GLU A 269 -6.24 -25.46 -6.95
C GLU A 269 -4.79 -25.71 -6.57
N GLN A 270 -3.84 -25.49 -7.50
CA GLN A 270 -2.40 -25.54 -7.18
C GLN A 270 -2.04 -24.55 -6.09
N ILE A 271 -2.57 -23.31 -6.16
CA ILE A 271 -2.30 -22.28 -5.15
C ILE A 271 -2.87 -22.71 -3.78
N LYS A 272 -4.09 -23.24 -3.74
CA LYS A 272 -4.70 -23.75 -2.51
C LYS A 272 -3.87 -24.87 -1.87
N ASP A 273 -3.36 -25.80 -2.67
CA ASP A 273 -2.50 -26.88 -2.20
C ASP A 273 -1.21 -26.33 -1.58
N ILE A 274 -0.58 -25.32 -2.23
CA ILE A 274 0.61 -24.65 -1.70
C ILE A 274 0.28 -23.95 -0.37
N VAL A 275 -0.85 -23.26 -0.27
CA VAL A 275 -1.29 -22.58 0.96
C VAL A 275 -1.55 -23.60 2.06
N ALA A 276 -2.25 -24.68 1.77
CA ALA A 276 -2.53 -25.75 2.73
C ALA A 276 -1.22 -26.38 3.26
N ALA A 277 -0.26 -26.66 2.40
CA ALA A 277 1.03 -27.19 2.79
C ALA A 277 1.86 -26.22 3.68
N ASN A 278 1.62 -24.91 3.60
CA ASN A 278 2.28 -23.94 4.46
C ASN A 278 1.59 -23.82 5.85
N ASN A 279 0.31 -24.17 5.94
CA ASN A 279 -0.47 -24.13 7.20
C ASN A 279 -0.38 -25.45 8.00
N GLY A 280 -0.05 -26.55 7.38
CA GLY A 280 0.06 -27.88 8.00
C GLY A 280 1.40 -28.18 8.51
#